data_b720c7d2770d6c619987d18b5750d20a
#
_entry.id   b720c7d2770d6c619987d18b5750d20a
#
_cell.length_a   1.000
_cell.length_b   1.000
_cell.length_c   1.000
_cell.angle_alpha   90.00
_cell.angle_beta   90.00
_cell.angle_gamma   90.00
#
_symmetry.space_group_name_H-M   'P 1'
#
loop_
_entity.id
_entity.type
_entity.pdbx_description
1 polymer ?
#
loop_
_entity_poly.entity_id
_entity_poly.type
_entity_poly.pdbx_seq_one_letter_code
_entity_poly.pdbx_strand_id
1 'polypeptide(L)'
;AGAVIVGGDIARAPQIVIAMTAVGTASQPITRSGAQVGDSIYLSSLPGWSAAGLELLTQEISLNSAAADMALSQFSAPTLDYAVDFANASAMVDLSDSLMVQGGQLASASGVSLALNQSLFAQSSEFNELNNLATEVNVDVWQWILGGGEDHVLLATGKNLPGLHIGEVVAGSGITGLEKEIAPV
;
A
#
# COMPACT_ATOMS: atom_id res chain seq x y z
N ALA A 1 -6.87 17.33 5.23
CA ALA A 1 -5.45 17.62 4.93
C ALA A 1 -5.05 19.07 5.23
N GLY A 2 -5.96 19.97 5.61
CA GLY A 2 -5.67 21.38 5.90
C GLY A 2 -5.18 22.22 4.72
N ALA A 3 -5.26 21.69 3.49
CA ALA A 3 -4.90 22.43 2.28
C ALA A 3 -5.96 23.47 1.94
N VAL A 4 -5.56 24.59 1.33
CA VAL A 4 -6.44 25.69 0.90
C VAL A 4 -6.55 25.68 -0.61
N ILE A 5 -7.76 25.84 -1.13
CA ILE A 5 -7.96 26.05 -2.57
C ILE A 5 -7.49 27.46 -2.92
N VAL A 6 -6.48 27.56 -3.79
CA VAL A 6 -5.85 28.84 -4.18
C VAL A 6 -6.29 29.30 -5.58
N GLY A 7 -6.98 28.47 -6.34
CA GLY A 7 -7.48 28.82 -7.65
C GLY A 7 -8.11 27.63 -8.36
N GLY A 8 -8.72 27.89 -9.50
CA GLY A 8 -9.33 26.89 -10.36
C GLY A 8 -10.05 27.55 -11.53
N ASP A 9 -10.47 26.75 -12.50
CA ASP A 9 -11.27 27.15 -13.63
C ASP A 9 -12.36 26.10 -13.87
N ILE A 10 -13.49 26.54 -14.41
CA ILE A 10 -14.61 25.69 -14.76
C ILE A 10 -14.98 25.93 -16.22
N ALA A 11 -14.90 24.90 -17.04
CA ALA A 11 -15.28 24.92 -18.43
C ALA A 11 -16.47 23.98 -18.70
N ARG A 12 -17.28 24.31 -19.72
CA ARG A 12 -18.37 23.43 -20.16
C ARG A 12 -17.79 22.22 -20.90
N ALA A 13 -18.19 21.02 -20.50
CA ALA A 13 -17.79 19.76 -21.12
C ALA A 13 -18.95 18.77 -21.22
N PRO A 14 -18.92 17.79 -22.13
CA PRO A 14 -19.96 16.77 -22.25
C PRO A 14 -20.03 15.80 -21.06
N GLN A 15 -18.97 15.74 -20.25
CA GLN A 15 -18.87 14.92 -19.04
C GLN A 15 -18.13 15.70 -17.96
N ILE A 16 -18.28 15.28 -16.71
CA ILE A 16 -17.56 15.86 -15.57
C ILE A 16 -16.13 15.35 -15.61
N VAL A 17 -15.17 16.28 -15.67
CA VAL A 17 -13.72 15.99 -15.55
C VAL A 17 -13.18 16.89 -14.44
N ILE A 18 -12.51 16.28 -13.46
CA ILE A 18 -11.88 17.02 -12.36
C ILE A 18 -10.37 16.76 -12.44
N ALA A 19 -9.60 17.84 -12.63
CA ALA A 19 -8.14 17.79 -12.56
C ALA A 19 -7.68 18.62 -11.36
N MET A 20 -6.90 18.02 -10.46
CA MET A 20 -6.37 18.71 -9.27
C MET A 20 -4.85 18.76 -9.32
N THR A 21 -4.31 19.92 -8.92
CA THR A 21 -2.87 20.09 -8.70
C THR A 21 -2.66 20.52 -7.27
N ALA A 22 -1.86 19.77 -6.51
CA ALA A 22 -1.44 20.17 -5.18
C ALA A 22 -0.01 20.72 -5.21
N VAL A 23 0.21 21.84 -4.53
CA VAL A 23 1.54 22.47 -4.39
C VAL A 23 1.86 22.59 -2.92
N GLY A 24 3.05 22.20 -2.53
CA GLY A 24 3.52 22.24 -1.16
C GLY A 24 5.04 22.42 -1.10
N THR A 25 5.56 22.52 0.11
CA THR A 25 7.00 22.59 0.38
C THR A 25 7.38 21.53 1.39
N ALA A 26 8.54 20.92 1.22
CA ALA A 26 9.12 20.02 2.19
C ALA A 26 10.57 20.43 2.46
N SER A 27 10.95 20.50 3.73
CA SER A 27 12.33 20.83 4.12
C SER A 27 13.30 19.68 3.82
N GLN A 28 12.83 18.44 3.98
CA GLN A 28 13.54 17.21 3.69
C GLN A 28 12.58 16.24 3.01
N PRO A 29 12.49 16.25 1.67
CA PRO A 29 11.59 15.34 0.97
C PRO A 29 12.12 13.90 1.05
N ILE A 30 11.29 12.99 1.53
CA ILE A 30 11.55 11.56 1.47
C ILE A 30 11.07 11.06 0.10
N THR A 31 11.97 10.46 -0.65
CA THR A 31 11.68 9.97 -2.00
C THR A 31 11.70 8.45 -2.03
N ARG A 32 11.39 7.84 -3.17
CA ARG A 32 11.53 6.40 -3.36
C ARG A 32 12.99 5.92 -3.51
N SER A 33 13.96 6.83 -3.62
CA SER A 33 15.40 6.53 -3.66
C SER A 33 16.04 6.87 -2.32
N GLY A 34 16.89 5.98 -1.79
CA GLY A 34 17.60 6.23 -0.53
C GLY A 34 17.55 5.06 0.45
N ALA A 35 16.84 3.99 0.14
CA ALA A 35 16.87 2.77 0.93
C ALA A 35 18.30 2.18 0.98
N GLN A 36 18.72 1.74 2.15
CA GLN A 36 20.07 1.24 2.40
C GLN A 36 20.02 -0.22 2.88
N VAL A 37 21.01 -1.02 2.47
CA VAL A 37 21.17 -2.37 2.98
C VAL A 37 21.25 -2.36 4.50
N GLY A 38 20.41 -3.16 5.14
CA GLY A 38 20.25 -3.23 6.61
C GLY A 38 19.13 -2.34 7.16
N ASP A 39 18.42 -1.56 6.31
CA ASP A 39 17.16 -0.95 6.71
C ASP A 39 16.10 -2.02 6.89
N SER A 40 15.17 -1.80 7.80
CA SER A 40 13.93 -2.58 7.88
C SER A 40 12.86 -1.97 6.96
N ILE A 41 11.91 -2.80 6.55
CA ILE A 41 10.81 -2.42 5.66
C ILE A 41 9.52 -2.34 6.48
N TYR A 42 8.77 -1.26 6.33
CA TYR A 42 7.55 -1.00 7.09
C TYR A 42 6.40 -0.58 6.18
N LEU A 43 5.19 -0.94 6.59
CA LEU A 43 3.94 -0.43 6.03
C LEU A 43 3.21 0.41 7.08
N SER A 44 2.51 1.46 6.66
CA SER A 44 1.66 2.25 7.58
C SER A 44 0.46 1.46 8.09
N SER A 45 -0.08 0.56 7.27
CA SER A 45 -1.14 -0.41 7.59
C SER A 45 -1.05 -1.60 6.63
N LEU A 46 -1.85 -2.63 6.82
CA LEU A 46 -1.89 -3.78 5.92
C LEU A 46 -2.62 -3.43 4.62
N PRO A 47 -2.01 -3.58 3.41
CA PRO A 47 -2.71 -3.45 2.14
C PRO A 47 -3.56 -4.70 1.82
N GLY A 48 -4.42 -4.59 0.80
CA GLY A 48 -5.23 -5.67 0.27
C GLY A 48 -6.74 -5.53 0.54
N TRP A 49 -7.13 -4.58 1.38
CA TRP A 49 -8.54 -4.34 1.69
C TRP A 49 -9.33 -3.81 0.49
N SER A 50 -8.74 -2.91 -0.31
CA SER A 50 -9.36 -2.39 -1.53
C SER A 50 -9.54 -3.51 -2.57
N ALA A 51 -8.51 -4.34 -2.77
CA ALA A 51 -8.60 -5.49 -3.67
C ALA A 51 -9.66 -6.51 -3.21
N ALA A 52 -9.77 -6.77 -1.91
CA ALA A 52 -10.82 -7.60 -1.35
C ALA A 52 -12.22 -7.03 -1.64
N GLY A 53 -12.40 -5.72 -1.49
CA GLY A 53 -13.66 -5.04 -1.80
C GLY A 53 -14.04 -5.14 -3.28
N LEU A 54 -13.05 -4.97 -4.18
CA LEU A 54 -13.24 -5.17 -5.61
C LEU A 54 -13.67 -6.60 -5.94
N GLU A 55 -13.03 -7.60 -5.33
CA GLU A 55 -13.38 -9.01 -5.52
C GLU A 55 -14.82 -9.29 -5.11
N LEU A 56 -15.25 -8.82 -3.92
CA LEU A 56 -16.63 -8.98 -3.46
C LEU A 56 -17.63 -8.38 -4.44
N LEU A 57 -17.35 -7.20 -4.99
CA LEU A 57 -18.23 -6.52 -5.95
C LEU A 57 -18.28 -7.22 -7.31
N THR A 58 -17.12 -7.61 -7.84
CA THR A 58 -17.03 -8.23 -9.18
C THR A 58 -17.61 -9.64 -9.21
N GLN A 59 -17.50 -10.37 -8.11
CA GLN A 59 -18.07 -11.71 -7.95
C GLN A 59 -19.51 -11.69 -7.40
N GLU A 60 -20.09 -10.51 -7.16
CA GLU A 60 -21.44 -10.33 -6.58
C GLU A 60 -21.60 -11.08 -5.25
N ILE A 61 -20.52 -11.16 -4.44
CA ILE A 61 -20.52 -11.83 -3.14
C ILE A 61 -21.05 -10.87 -2.08
N SER A 62 -22.09 -11.29 -1.37
CA SER A 62 -22.67 -10.52 -0.26
C SER A 62 -22.43 -11.27 1.05
N LEU A 63 -21.62 -10.71 1.92
CA LEU A 63 -21.30 -11.22 3.24
C LEU A 63 -21.76 -10.21 4.30
N ASN A 64 -22.27 -10.74 5.42
CA ASN A 64 -22.65 -9.91 6.56
C ASN A 64 -21.58 -10.01 7.66
N SER A 65 -20.44 -9.36 7.41
CA SER A 65 -19.31 -9.34 8.33
C SER A 65 -18.60 -7.98 8.31
N ALA A 66 -18.00 -7.60 9.45
CA ALA A 66 -17.25 -6.37 9.59
C ALA A 66 -16.07 -6.30 8.59
N ALA A 67 -15.43 -7.43 8.29
CA ALA A 67 -14.33 -7.50 7.32
C ALA A 67 -14.81 -7.21 5.89
N ALA A 68 -15.98 -7.73 5.50
CA ALA A 68 -16.56 -7.42 4.19
C ALA A 68 -16.97 -5.95 4.09
N ASP A 69 -17.59 -5.38 5.13
CA ASP A 69 -17.94 -3.95 5.17
C ASP A 69 -16.69 -3.07 5.07
N MET A 70 -15.61 -3.43 5.76
CA MET A 70 -14.32 -2.73 5.70
C MET A 70 -13.73 -2.78 4.29
N ALA A 71 -13.71 -3.96 3.66
CA ALA A 71 -13.21 -4.15 2.30
C ALA A 71 -13.99 -3.29 1.28
N LEU A 72 -15.33 -3.34 1.32
CA LEU A 72 -16.19 -2.54 0.46
C LEU A 72 -16.01 -1.04 0.69
N SER A 73 -15.84 -0.62 1.94
CA SER A 73 -15.58 0.77 2.30
C SER A 73 -14.23 1.24 1.77
N GLN A 74 -13.18 0.44 1.93
CA GLN A 74 -11.84 0.79 1.48
C GLN A 74 -11.78 0.92 -0.05
N PHE A 75 -12.43 0.02 -0.78
CA PHE A 75 -12.54 0.13 -2.24
C PHE A 75 -13.33 1.36 -2.69
N SER A 76 -14.46 1.66 -2.05
CA SER A 76 -15.35 2.74 -2.49
C SER A 76 -14.89 4.14 -2.09
N ALA A 77 -14.21 4.25 -0.95
CA ALA A 77 -13.74 5.51 -0.36
C ALA A 77 -12.51 5.24 0.52
N PRO A 78 -11.32 5.09 -0.08
CA PRO A 78 -10.11 4.73 0.65
C PRO A 78 -9.83 5.67 1.82
N THR A 79 -9.55 5.11 2.97
CA THR A 79 -9.06 5.87 4.12
C THR A 79 -7.57 6.14 3.94
N LEU A 80 -7.23 7.41 3.75
CA LEU A 80 -5.85 7.85 3.62
C LEU A 80 -5.30 8.17 5.01
N ASP A 81 -4.76 7.17 5.69
CA ASP A 81 -4.14 7.36 7.01
C ASP A 81 -2.64 7.59 6.87
N TYR A 82 -2.25 8.86 6.83
CA TYR A 82 -0.86 9.29 6.86
C TYR A 82 -0.42 9.76 8.27
N ALA A 83 -1.12 9.31 9.33
CA ALA A 83 -0.78 9.67 10.70
C ALA A 83 0.47 8.93 11.21
N VAL A 84 0.88 7.84 10.55
CA VAL A 84 2.13 7.13 10.89
C VAL A 84 3.34 8.02 10.56
N ASP A 85 4.14 8.32 11.58
CA ASP A 85 5.29 9.21 11.44
C ASP A 85 6.50 8.50 10.81
N PHE A 86 6.64 8.63 9.51
CA PHE A 86 7.80 8.15 8.74
C PHE A 86 8.84 9.25 8.44
N ALA A 87 8.87 10.35 9.21
CA ALA A 87 9.80 11.46 8.96
C ALA A 87 11.29 11.06 8.94
N ASN A 88 11.64 9.93 9.57
CA ASN A 88 13.01 9.40 9.59
C ASN A 88 13.23 8.25 8.58
N ALA A 89 12.33 8.03 7.65
CA ALA A 89 12.51 7.01 6.63
C ALA A 89 13.66 7.37 5.66
N SER A 90 14.40 6.37 5.24
CA SER A 90 15.45 6.51 4.21
C SER A 90 14.85 6.60 2.80
N ALA A 91 13.76 5.87 2.54
CA ALA A 91 12.97 5.97 1.33
C ALA A 91 11.50 5.66 1.64
N MET A 92 10.59 6.19 0.80
CA MET A 92 9.15 5.99 0.97
C MET A 92 8.42 6.10 -0.36
N VAL A 93 7.30 5.37 -0.47
CA VAL A 93 6.40 5.42 -1.63
C VAL A 93 4.97 5.07 -1.19
N ASP A 94 3.99 5.66 -1.84
CA ASP A 94 2.58 5.31 -1.72
C ASP A 94 2.26 4.06 -2.55
N LEU A 95 1.47 3.13 -2.01
CA LEU A 95 1.03 1.91 -2.70
C LEU A 95 -0.31 2.16 -3.41
N SER A 96 -0.27 2.77 -4.59
CA SER A 96 -1.44 2.99 -5.44
C SER A 96 -1.74 1.80 -6.35
N ASP A 97 -0.73 1.17 -6.93
CA ASP A 97 -0.93 0.04 -7.85
C ASP A 97 -0.82 -1.31 -7.12
N SER A 98 0.28 -1.53 -6.39
CA SER A 98 0.44 -2.70 -5.51
C SER A 98 1.78 -2.67 -4.76
N LEU A 99 1.90 -3.51 -3.72
CA LEU A 99 3.19 -3.69 -3.03
C LEU A 99 4.29 -4.19 -3.99
N MET A 100 3.95 -5.08 -4.92
CA MET A 100 4.91 -5.59 -5.90
C MET A 100 5.38 -4.51 -6.87
N VAL A 101 4.49 -3.64 -7.35
CA VAL A 101 4.84 -2.58 -8.32
C VAL A 101 5.66 -1.48 -7.64
N GLN A 102 5.12 -0.83 -6.61
CA GLN A 102 5.81 0.28 -5.96
C GLN A 102 7.02 -0.16 -5.15
N GLY A 103 6.95 -1.33 -4.51
CA GLY A 103 8.12 -1.91 -3.85
C GLY A 103 9.26 -2.20 -4.84
N GLY A 104 8.93 -2.75 -6.00
CA GLY A 104 9.89 -2.93 -7.10
C GLY A 104 10.49 -1.62 -7.60
N GLN A 105 9.67 -0.56 -7.72
CA GLN A 105 10.14 0.77 -8.09
C GLN A 105 11.06 1.38 -7.02
N LEU A 106 10.74 1.23 -5.73
CA LEU A 106 11.58 1.69 -4.63
C LEU A 106 12.91 0.95 -4.60
N ALA A 107 12.89 -0.39 -4.74
CA ALA A 107 14.08 -1.23 -4.82
C ALA A 107 14.99 -0.81 -5.99
N SER A 108 14.41 -0.62 -7.18
CA SER A 108 15.13 -0.19 -8.37
C SER A 108 15.73 1.20 -8.22
N ALA A 109 14.97 2.17 -7.70
CA ALA A 109 15.42 3.55 -7.50
C ALA A 109 16.54 3.66 -6.44
N SER A 110 16.61 2.71 -5.51
CA SER A 110 17.63 2.65 -4.46
C SER A 110 18.80 1.70 -4.78
N GLY A 111 18.69 0.87 -5.83
CA GLY A 111 19.72 -0.10 -6.20
C GLY A 111 19.87 -1.24 -5.17
N VAL A 112 18.77 -1.68 -4.59
CA VAL A 112 18.72 -2.70 -3.52
C VAL A 112 17.65 -3.77 -3.82
N SER A 113 17.56 -4.78 -2.96
CA SER A 113 16.45 -5.73 -2.93
C SER A 113 15.65 -5.57 -1.64
N LEU A 114 14.32 -5.70 -1.75
CA LEU A 114 13.41 -5.77 -0.61
C LEU A 114 13.14 -7.26 -0.30
N ALA A 115 13.74 -7.77 0.77
CA ALA A 115 13.50 -9.13 1.25
C ALA A 115 12.29 -9.14 2.21
N LEU A 116 11.12 -9.50 1.67
CA LEU A 116 9.88 -9.57 2.45
C LEU A 116 9.85 -10.88 3.25
N ASN A 117 9.22 -10.83 4.42
CA ASN A 117 9.01 -11.99 5.28
C ASN A 117 7.51 -12.15 5.58
N GLN A 118 6.87 -13.10 4.92
CA GLN A 118 5.43 -13.35 5.04
C GLN A 118 4.99 -13.62 6.48
N SER A 119 5.84 -14.22 7.33
CA SER A 119 5.50 -14.48 8.73
C SER A 119 5.37 -13.21 9.58
N LEU A 120 5.98 -12.09 9.15
CA LEU A 120 5.83 -10.81 9.84
C LEU A 120 4.45 -10.19 9.59
N PHE A 121 3.90 -10.35 8.39
CA PHE A 121 2.53 -9.92 8.10
C PHE A 121 1.52 -10.64 8.98
N ALA A 122 1.71 -11.95 9.18
CA ALA A 122 0.83 -12.78 9.99
C ALA A 122 0.79 -12.41 11.48
N GLN A 123 1.69 -11.54 11.96
CA GLN A 123 1.65 -11.01 13.33
C GLN A 123 0.61 -9.88 13.51
N SER A 124 0.11 -9.32 12.43
CA SER A 124 -0.93 -8.29 12.45
C SER A 124 -2.32 -8.92 12.67
N SER A 125 -3.15 -8.28 13.50
CA SER A 125 -4.57 -8.64 13.62
C SER A 125 -5.32 -8.44 12.31
N GLU A 126 -5.01 -7.39 11.56
CA GLU A 126 -5.59 -7.09 10.25
C GLU A 126 -5.34 -8.23 9.25
N PHE A 127 -4.15 -8.85 9.29
CA PHE A 127 -3.86 -10.01 8.44
C PHE A 127 -4.82 -11.16 8.71
N ASN A 128 -5.09 -11.46 9.98
CA ASN A 128 -5.99 -12.55 10.33
C ASN A 128 -7.42 -12.30 9.85
N GLU A 129 -7.90 -11.05 9.97
CA GLU A 129 -9.23 -10.65 9.50
C GLU A 129 -9.33 -10.75 7.97
N LEU A 130 -8.35 -10.22 7.25
CA LEU A 130 -8.30 -10.26 5.79
C LEU A 130 -8.13 -11.71 5.27
N ASN A 131 -7.31 -12.53 5.93
CA ASN A 131 -7.12 -13.94 5.57
C ASN A 131 -8.36 -14.79 5.81
N ASN A 132 -9.13 -14.49 6.86
CA ASN A 132 -10.42 -15.16 7.10
C ASN A 132 -11.40 -14.82 5.99
N LEU A 133 -11.49 -13.54 5.59
CA LEU A 133 -12.32 -13.09 4.47
C LEU A 133 -11.90 -13.78 3.16
N ALA A 134 -10.59 -13.82 2.87
CA ALA A 134 -10.04 -14.49 1.69
C ALA A 134 -10.38 -16.00 1.66
N THR A 135 -10.30 -16.67 2.81
CA THR A 135 -10.67 -18.07 2.96
C THR A 135 -12.17 -18.30 2.69
N GLU A 136 -13.03 -17.40 3.18
CA GLU A 136 -14.48 -17.49 2.99
C GLU A 136 -14.88 -17.39 1.53
N VAL A 137 -14.15 -16.57 0.74
CA VAL A 137 -14.39 -16.38 -0.71
C VAL A 137 -13.47 -17.24 -1.59
N ASN A 138 -12.69 -18.15 -0.98
CA ASN A 138 -11.78 -19.07 -1.66
C ASN A 138 -10.72 -18.39 -2.55
N VAL A 139 -10.12 -17.29 -2.02
CA VAL A 139 -9.03 -16.54 -2.65
C VAL A 139 -7.77 -16.68 -1.80
N ASP A 140 -6.60 -16.66 -2.42
CA ASP A 140 -5.32 -16.55 -1.71
C ASP A 140 -5.12 -15.09 -1.25
N VAL A 141 -5.08 -14.86 0.06
CA VAL A 141 -4.94 -13.51 0.65
C VAL A 141 -3.72 -12.74 0.13
N TRP A 142 -2.67 -13.47 -0.28
CA TRP A 142 -1.46 -12.88 -0.82
C TRP A 142 -1.67 -12.21 -2.18
N GLN A 143 -2.68 -12.62 -2.96
CA GLN A 143 -3.06 -11.92 -4.18
C GLN A 143 -3.54 -10.50 -3.88
N TRP A 144 -4.31 -10.33 -2.81
CA TRP A 144 -4.77 -9.01 -2.39
C TRP A 144 -3.64 -8.16 -1.78
N ILE A 145 -2.83 -8.75 -0.87
CA ILE A 145 -1.78 -8.02 -0.15
C ILE A 145 -0.65 -7.59 -1.08
N LEU A 146 -0.21 -8.46 -1.96
CA LEU A 146 0.98 -8.22 -2.80
C LEU A 146 0.62 -7.64 -4.16
N GLY A 147 -0.50 -8.05 -4.75
CA GLY A 147 -0.93 -7.67 -6.10
C GLY A 147 -2.03 -6.60 -6.14
N GLY A 148 -2.78 -6.41 -5.06
CA GLY A 148 -3.87 -5.43 -4.98
C GLY A 148 -3.37 -3.99 -4.87
N GLY A 149 -4.12 -3.06 -5.48
CA GLY A 149 -3.87 -1.62 -5.44
C GLY A 149 -4.98 -0.84 -4.75
N GLU A 150 -4.91 0.49 -4.85
CA GLU A 150 -5.88 1.48 -4.36
C GLU A 150 -6.06 1.52 -2.83
N ASP A 151 -5.16 0.90 -2.06
CA ASP A 151 -5.17 1.03 -0.59
C ASP A 151 -4.47 2.30 -0.11
N HIS A 152 -3.56 2.88 -0.90
CA HIS A 152 -2.78 4.07 -0.57
C HIS A 152 -2.00 3.97 0.75
N VAL A 153 -1.57 2.78 1.09
CA VAL A 153 -0.69 2.50 2.23
C VAL A 153 0.70 3.03 1.93
N LEU A 154 1.40 3.59 2.91
CA LEU A 154 2.79 4.00 2.75
C LEU A 154 3.73 2.81 2.99
N LEU A 155 4.62 2.57 2.04
CA LEU A 155 5.78 1.68 2.16
C LEU A 155 7.01 2.52 2.48
N ALA A 156 7.67 2.26 3.59
CA ALA A 156 8.85 2.99 4.04
C ALA A 156 10.00 2.05 4.40
N THR A 157 11.24 2.52 4.22
CA THR A 157 12.44 1.86 4.68
C THR A 157 13.19 2.72 5.68
N GLY A 158 13.85 2.09 6.64
CA GLY A 158 14.63 2.80 7.66
C GLY A 158 14.85 1.96 8.91
N LYS A 159 15.34 2.60 9.97
CA LYS A 159 15.60 1.93 11.26
C LYS A 159 14.60 2.36 12.30
N ASN A 160 14.00 1.38 12.98
CA ASN A 160 13.07 1.62 14.10
C ASN A 160 11.92 2.58 13.75
N LEU A 161 11.36 2.46 12.56
CA LEU A 161 10.18 3.23 12.17
C LEU A 161 8.92 2.62 12.81
N PRO A 162 7.89 3.43 13.04
CA PRO A 162 6.58 2.91 13.41
C PRO A 162 5.95 2.14 12.24
N GLY A 163 4.85 1.43 12.49
CA GLY A 163 4.11 0.67 11.48
C GLY A 163 4.36 -0.83 11.50
N LEU A 164 3.82 -1.51 10.51
CA LEU A 164 3.95 -2.95 10.35
C LEU A 164 5.31 -3.31 9.73
N HIS A 165 6.19 -3.94 10.49
CA HIS A 165 7.47 -4.46 9.99
C HIS A 165 7.22 -5.68 9.11
N ILE A 166 7.72 -5.66 7.86
CA ILE A 166 7.44 -6.70 6.87
C ILE A 166 8.68 -7.34 6.23
N GLY A 167 9.90 -6.90 6.58
CA GLY A 167 11.12 -7.44 5.98
C GLY A 167 12.31 -6.51 6.13
N GLU A 168 13.36 -6.80 5.37
CA GLU A 168 14.63 -6.08 5.41
C GLU A 168 15.14 -5.73 4.01
N VAL A 169 15.87 -4.62 3.92
CA VAL A 169 16.58 -4.21 2.70
C VAL A 169 17.91 -4.95 2.63
N VAL A 170 18.13 -5.66 1.54
CA VAL A 170 19.35 -6.46 1.33
C VAL A 170 20.05 -6.07 0.02
N ALA A 171 21.28 -6.53 -0.15
CA ALA A 171 21.98 -6.39 -1.44
C ALA A 171 21.25 -7.21 -2.52
N GLY A 172 21.09 -6.64 -3.71
CA GLY A 172 20.39 -7.29 -4.82
C GLY A 172 19.51 -6.34 -5.61
N SER A 173 18.44 -6.86 -6.18
CA SER A 173 17.47 -6.08 -6.94
C SER A 173 16.06 -6.66 -6.80
N GLY A 174 15.05 -5.83 -6.94
CA GLY A 174 13.64 -6.23 -6.91
C GLY A 174 13.15 -6.67 -5.53
N ILE A 175 12.16 -7.54 -5.52
CA ILE A 175 11.53 -8.08 -4.30
C ILE A 175 11.86 -9.57 -4.20
N THR A 176 12.22 -10.02 -2.99
CA THR A 176 12.59 -11.41 -2.68
C THR A 176 11.91 -11.87 -1.38
N GLY A 177 12.09 -13.13 -0.99
CA GLY A 177 11.56 -13.68 0.26
C GLY A 177 10.10 -14.13 0.21
N LEU A 178 9.49 -14.12 -0.97
CA LEU A 178 8.12 -14.62 -1.18
C LEU A 178 8.14 -16.12 -1.49
N GLU A 179 7.17 -16.86 -0.94
CA GLU A 179 7.04 -18.31 -1.20
C GLU A 179 6.49 -18.61 -2.60
N LYS A 180 5.76 -17.65 -3.20
CA LYS A 180 5.18 -17.76 -4.55
C LYS A 180 5.43 -16.46 -5.33
N GLU A 181 5.63 -16.59 -6.65
CA GLU A 181 5.51 -15.45 -7.56
C GLU A 181 4.04 -15.03 -7.65
N ILE A 182 3.78 -13.75 -7.36
CA ILE A 182 2.45 -13.14 -7.53
C ILE A 182 2.59 -12.05 -8.59
N ALA A 183 1.82 -12.20 -9.67
CA ALA A 183 1.71 -11.14 -10.67
C ALA A 183 0.84 -10.00 -10.10
N PRO A 184 1.13 -8.73 -10.43
CA PRO A 184 0.21 -7.62 -10.16
C PRO A 184 -1.14 -7.87 -10.83
N VAL A 185 -2.22 -7.56 -10.14
CA VAL A 185 -3.60 -7.70 -10.65
C VAL A 185 -3.95 -6.52 -11.56
#